data_b78b6f05ba9d74dc4f0956f8e93a0ea5
#
_entry.id   b78b6f05ba9d74dc4f0956f8e93a0ea5
#
_cell.length_a   1.000
_cell.length_b   1.000
_cell.length_c   1.000
_cell.angle_alpha   90.00
_cell.angle_beta   90.00
_cell.angle_gamma   90.00
#
_symmetry.space_group_name_H-M   'P 1'
#
loop_
_entity.id
_entity.type
_entity.pdbx_description
1 polymer ?
#
loop_
_entity_poly.entity_id
_entity_poly.type
_entity_poly.pdbx_seq_one_letter_code
_entity_poly.pdbx_strand_id
1 'polypeptide(L)'
;VGSEMCIETDTDVDAVIALGCVIQGDTRHFDFICQGVTQGITQLQIQWNMPIAFGVLTVGDMQQALDRCGGRHGNKGDEAAATAINMVKLQIDMEAASPDHEPDRRNIN
;
A
#
# COMPACT_ATOMS: atom_id res chain seq x y z
N VAL A 1 -3.41 -5.73 14.60
CA VAL A 1 -4.67 -5.25 14.07
C VAL A 1 -4.43 -4.60 12.72
N GLY A 2 -5.02 -3.54 12.42
CA GLY A 2 -4.77 -2.79 11.20
C GLY A 2 -5.12 -3.53 9.92
N SER A 3 -4.25 -3.39 8.92
CA SER A 3 -4.53 -3.86 7.56
C SER A 3 -4.77 -5.36 7.46
N GLU A 4 -4.04 -6.14 8.23
CA GLU A 4 -4.17 -7.60 8.21
C GLU A 4 -5.56 -8.04 8.62
N MET A 5 -6.08 -7.49 9.69
CA MET A 5 -7.41 -7.81 10.18
C MET A 5 -8.50 -7.43 9.16
N CYS A 6 -8.36 -6.27 8.54
CA CYS A 6 -9.32 -5.84 7.51
C CYS A 6 -9.31 -6.76 6.30
N ILE A 7 -8.15 -7.21 5.87
CA ILE A 7 -8.02 -8.13 4.73
C ILE A 7 -8.64 -9.49 5.05
N GLU A 8 -8.45 -9.99 6.27
CA GLU A 8 -9.00 -11.29 6.67
C GLU A 8 -10.52 -11.30 6.77
N THR A 9 -11.10 -10.21 7.26
CA THR A 9 -12.53 -10.18 7.59
C THR A 9 -13.40 -9.59 6.50
N ASP A 10 -12.83 -8.81 5.59
CA ASP A 10 -13.59 -8.15 4.52
C ASP A 10 -13.14 -8.68 3.17
N THR A 11 -13.92 -9.62 2.62
CA THR A 11 -13.65 -10.25 1.32
C THR A 11 -13.97 -9.35 0.13
N ASP A 12 -14.63 -8.20 0.36
CA ASP A 12 -15.03 -7.27 -0.70
C ASP A 12 -13.98 -6.20 -0.99
N VAL A 13 -12.87 -6.24 -0.27
CA VAL A 13 -11.77 -5.29 -0.47
C VAL A 13 -10.91 -5.69 -1.66
N ASP A 14 -10.80 -4.79 -2.64
CA ASP A 14 -10.00 -5.02 -3.86
C ASP A 14 -8.56 -4.47 -3.72
N ALA A 15 -8.36 -3.50 -2.87
CA ALA A 15 -7.05 -2.91 -2.60
C ALA A 15 -7.04 -2.26 -1.22
N VAL A 16 -5.85 -2.04 -0.70
CA VAL A 16 -5.64 -1.37 0.59
C VAL A 16 -4.69 -0.19 0.39
N ILE A 17 -4.94 0.90 1.07
CA ILE A 17 -4.05 2.04 1.10
C ILE A 17 -3.52 2.17 2.53
N ALA A 18 -2.22 2.03 2.71
CA ALA A 18 -1.56 2.18 4.00
C ALA A 18 -1.06 3.61 4.15
N LEU A 19 -1.66 4.36 5.05
CA LEU A 19 -1.28 5.75 5.32
C LEU A 19 -0.60 5.86 6.68
N GLY A 20 0.45 6.65 6.74
CA GLY A 20 1.15 6.89 7.98
C GLY A 20 2.31 7.85 7.81
N CYS A 21 2.98 8.14 8.91
CA CYS A 21 4.13 9.01 8.90
C CYS A 21 5.11 8.60 9.99
N VAL A 22 6.36 8.40 9.60
CA VAL A 22 7.46 8.15 10.54
C VAL A 22 8.44 9.28 10.41
N ILE A 23 8.66 10.00 11.51
CA ILE A 23 9.58 11.14 11.56
C ILE A 23 10.83 10.72 12.32
N GLN A 24 11.99 10.98 11.73
CA GLN A 24 13.27 10.63 12.32
C GLN A 24 13.48 11.34 13.66
N GLY A 25 13.86 10.57 14.68
CA GLY A 25 14.28 11.07 15.96
C GLY A 25 15.80 11.00 16.14
N ASP A 26 16.24 10.97 17.40
CA ASP A 26 17.66 11.02 17.74
C ASP A 26 18.37 9.66 17.63
N THR A 27 17.61 8.58 17.47
CA THR A 27 18.15 7.22 17.50
C THR A 27 17.89 6.48 16.19
N ARG A 28 18.52 5.32 16.04
CA ARG A 28 18.32 4.44 14.89
C ARG A 28 16.96 3.75 14.87
N HIS A 29 16.14 3.97 15.88
CA HIS A 29 14.78 3.43 15.93
C HIS A 29 13.99 3.74 14.65
N PHE A 30 14.20 4.93 14.09
CA PHE A 30 13.59 5.34 12.81
C PHE A 30 13.87 4.32 11.70
N ASP A 31 15.14 3.90 11.55
CA ASP A 31 15.52 2.98 10.48
C ASP A 31 14.81 1.63 10.64
N PHE A 32 14.74 1.12 11.87
CA PHE A 32 14.10 -0.16 12.14
C PHE A 32 12.58 -0.11 11.93
N ILE A 33 11.95 0.98 12.33
CA ILE A 33 10.51 1.16 12.12
C ILE A 33 10.20 1.26 10.62
N CYS A 34 10.98 2.02 9.86
CA CYS A 34 10.79 2.15 8.41
C CYS A 34 10.95 0.79 7.71
N GLN A 35 11.97 0.02 8.07
CA GLN A 35 12.18 -1.31 7.52
C GLN A 35 11.04 -2.26 7.91
N GLY A 36 10.61 -2.24 9.16
CA GLY A 36 9.53 -3.09 9.65
C GLY A 36 8.22 -2.81 8.93
N VAL A 37 7.86 -1.55 8.76
CA VAL A 37 6.65 -1.16 8.04
C VAL A 37 6.72 -1.59 6.57
N THR A 38 7.85 -1.33 5.91
CA THR A 38 8.05 -1.68 4.51
C THR A 38 7.96 -3.19 4.30
N GLN A 39 8.64 -3.98 5.13
CA GLN A 39 8.63 -5.43 5.04
C GLN A 39 7.24 -6.01 5.36
N GLY A 40 6.58 -5.47 6.38
CA GLY A 40 5.25 -5.92 6.77
C GLY A 40 4.23 -5.71 5.66
N ILE A 41 4.21 -4.54 5.06
CA ILE A 41 3.31 -4.24 3.94
C ILE A 41 3.60 -5.12 2.73
N THR A 42 4.87 -5.30 2.41
CA THR A 42 5.29 -6.18 1.30
C THR A 42 4.84 -7.62 1.53
N GLN A 43 5.03 -8.14 2.74
CA GLN A 43 4.60 -9.50 3.08
C GLN A 43 3.08 -9.66 2.99
N LEU A 44 2.31 -8.67 3.43
CA LEU A 44 0.85 -8.73 3.33
C LEU A 44 0.40 -8.75 1.88
N GLN A 45 1.02 -7.97 1.00
CA GLN A 45 0.69 -7.99 -0.42
C GLN A 45 0.88 -9.36 -1.03
N ILE A 46 1.98 -10.02 -0.69
CA ILE A 46 2.31 -11.35 -1.21
C ILE A 46 1.38 -12.40 -0.62
N GLN A 47 1.21 -12.37 0.69
CA GLN A 47 0.42 -13.36 1.42
C GLN A 47 -1.05 -13.36 1.00
N TRP A 48 -1.64 -12.18 0.80
CA TRP A 48 -3.05 -12.02 0.50
C TRP A 48 -3.33 -11.76 -0.99
N ASN A 49 -2.27 -11.72 -1.81
CA ASN A 49 -2.40 -11.40 -3.24
C ASN A 49 -3.26 -10.16 -3.45
N MET A 50 -2.97 -9.13 -2.68
CA MET A 50 -3.77 -7.91 -2.59
C MET A 50 -2.89 -6.69 -2.87
N PRO A 51 -3.26 -5.80 -3.79
CA PRO A 51 -2.54 -4.54 -3.94
C PRO A 51 -2.64 -3.70 -2.67
N ILE A 52 -1.50 -3.33 -2.12
CA ILE A 52 -1.44 -2.41 -0.98
C ILE A 52 -0.58 -1.22 -1.39
N ALA A 53 -1.20 -0.07 -1.56
CA ALA A 53 -0.48 1.15 -1.90
C ALA A 53 0.23 1.69 -0.66
N PHE A 54 1.52 1.97 -0.79
CA PHE A 54 2.36 2.45 0.30
C PHE A 54 2.30 3.97 0.36
N GLY A 55 1.51 4.50 1.29
CA GLY A 55 1.39 5.93 1.54
C GLY A 55 1.98 6.33 2.89
N VAL A 56 2.99 5.61 3.36
CA VAL A 56 3.67 5.91 4.62
C VAL A 56 4.86 6.81 4.34
N LEU A 57 4.83 8.01 4.92
CA LEU A 57 5.95 8.95 4.82
C LEU A 57 7.05 8.54 5.79
N THR A 58 8.29 8.56 5.33
CA THR A 58 9.48 8.29 6.13
C THR A 58 10.41 9.48 5.97
N VAL A 59 10.33 10.42 6.88
CA VAL A 59 10.93 11.76 6.72
C VAL A 59 11.85 12.11 7.86
N GLY A 60 12.74 13.07 7.61
CA GLY A 60 13.70 13.54 8.60
C GLY A 60 13.11 14.52 9.60
N ASP A 61 12.13 15.30 9.22
CA ASP A 61 11.49 16.30 10.07
C ASP A 61 10.04 16.56 9.69
N MET A 62 9.34 17.32 10.52
CA MET A 62 7.93 17.64 10.32
C MET A 62 7.70 18.44 9.04
N GLN A 63 8.60 19.32 8.66
CA GLN A 63 8.44 20.13 7.45
C GLN A 63 8.45 19.25 6.20
N GLN A 64 9.31 18.23 6.16
CA GLN A 64 9.33 17.27 5.06
C GLN A 64 8.00 16.53 4.96
N ALA A 65 7.41 16.17 6.11
CA ALA A 65 6.10 15.52 6.14
C ALA A 65 5.02 16.45 5.56
N LEU A 66 4.98 17.70 6.01
CA LEU A 66 4.01 18.68 5.52
C LEU A 66 4.17 18.96 4.02
N ASP A 67 5.40 19.02 3.55
CA ASP A 67 5.69 19.24 2.12
C ASP A 67 5.14 18.10 1.24
N ARG A 68 4.94 16.92 1.81
CA ARG A 68 4.48 15.73 1.09
C ARG A 68 3.02 15.36 1.37
N CYS A 69 2.34 16.16 2.19
CA CYS A 69 0.91 16.01 2.51
C CYS A 69 0.06 17.11 1.86
N GLY A 70 0.36 17.49 0.64
CA GLY A 70 -0.32 18.57 -0.06
C GLY A 70 0.44 19.89 -0.04
N GLY A 71 1.73 19.84 0.32
CA GLY A 71 2.62 21.00 0.28
C GLY A 71 3.45 21.04 -1.00
N ARG A 72 4.69 21.48 -0.84
CA ARG A 72 5.63 21.76 -1.94
C ARG A 72 5.99 20.53 -2.80
N HIS A 73 5.96 19.34 -2.24
CA HIS A 73 6.27 18.09 -2.94
C HIS A 73 5.03 17.24 -3.22
N GLY A 74 3.85 17.84 -3.28
CA GLY A 74 2.62 17.17 -3.62
C GLY A 74 1.99 16.44 -2.43
N ASN A 75 1.16 15.46 -2.73
CA ASN A 75 0.42 14.71 -1.72
C ASN A 75 0.60 13.21 -1.94
N LYS A 76 1.36 12.56 -1.07
CA LYS A 76 1.64 11.13 -1.17
C LYS A 76 0.41 10.27 -0.91
N GLY A 77 -0.53 10.77 -0.11
CA GLY A 77 -1.80 10.09 0.10
C GLY A 77 -2.62 9.99 -1.19
N ASP A 78 -2.71 11.11 -1.92
CA ASP A 78 -3.38 11.13 -3.23
C ASP A 78 -2.70 10.19 -4.22
N GLU A 79 -1.37 10.19 -4.25
CA GLU A 79 -0.59 9.32 -5.12
C GLU A 79 -0.82 7.84 -4.77
N ALA A 80 -0.87 7.50 -3.48
CA ALA A 80 -1.15 6.15 -3.04
C ALA A 80 -2.56 5.71 -3.45
N ALA A 81 -3.56 6.58 -3.32
CA ALA A 81 -4.92 6.29 -3.74
C ALA A 81 -4.99 6.03 -5.26
N ALA A 82 -4.35 6.88 -6.06
CA ALA A 82 -4.28 6.70 -7.51
C ALA A 82 -3.58 5.39 -7.87
N THR A 83 -2.50 5.05 -7.18
CA THR A 83 -1.77 3.80 -7.39
C THR A 83 -2.66 2.60 -7.09
N ALA A 84 -3.42 2.61 -6.00
CA ALA A 84 -4.33 1.53 -5.65
C ALA A 84 -5.37 1.30 -6.75
N ILE A 85 -5.98 2.38 -7.23
CA ILE A 85 -6.98 2.32 -8.31
C ILE A 85 -6.36 1.77 -9.59
N ASN A 86 -5.18 2.25 -9.96
CA ASN A 86 -4.49 1.82 -11.17
C ASN A 86 -4.06 0.36 -11.10
N MET A 87 -3.68 -0.13 -9.92
CA MET A 87 -3.33 -1.55 -9.74
C MET A 87 -4.54 -2.45 -9.93
N VAL A 88 -5.68 -2.08 -9.37
CA VAL A 88 -6.93 -2.84 -9.56
C VAL A 88 -7.33 -2.83 -11.03
N LYS A 89 -7.26 -1.67 -11.69
CA LYS A 89 -7.55 -1.56 -13.11
C LYS A 89 -6.63 -2.44 -13.96
N LEU A 90 -5.35 -2.43 -13.66
CA LEU A 90 -4.36 -3.25 -14.36
C LEU A 90 -4.70 -4.74 -14.23
N GLN A 91 -5.06 -5.19 -13.04
CA GLN A 91 -5.46 -6.59 -12.83
C GLN A 91 -6.67 -6.96 -13.67
N ILE A 92 -7.68 -6.10 -13.69
CA ILE A 92 -8.89 -6.33 -14.49
C ILE A 92 -8.55 -6.39 -15.98
N ASP A 93 -7.75 -5.45 -16.47
CA ASP A 93 -7.35 -5.38 -17.87
C ASP A 93 -6.53 -6.60 -18.28
N MET A 94 -5.62 -7.06 -17.43
CA MET A 94 -4.81 -8.25 -17.68
C MET A 94 -5.65 -9.51 -17.71
N GLU A 95 -6.61 -9.67 -16.81
CA GLU A 95 -7.52 -10.80 -16.79
C GLU A 95 -8.39 -10.82 -18.04
N ALA A 96 -8.91 -9.68 -18.45
CA ALA A 96 -9.76 -9.57 -19.62
C ALA A 96 -9.00 -9.82 -20.94
N ALA A 97 -7.72 -9.46 -21.00
CA ALA A 97 -6.87 -9.61 -22.18
C ALA A 97 -6.28 -11.01 -22.33
N SER A 98 -6.35 -11.86 -21.30
CA SER A 98 -5.77 -13.20 -21.33
C SER A 98 -6.63 -14.13 -22.18
N PRO A 99 -6.09 -14.75 -23.24
CA PRO A 99 -6.86 -15.71 -24.05
C PRO A 99 -7.17 -17.01 -23.29
N ASP A 100 -6.41 -17.33 -22.26
CA ASP A 100 -6.60 -18.50 -21.42
C ASP A 100 -7.31 -18.16 -20.10
N HIS A 101 -7.99 -17.03 -20.06
CA HIS A 101 -8.65 -16.55 -18.86
C HIS A 101 -9.75 -17.52 -18.42
N GLU A 102 -9.56 -18.09 -17.26
CA GLU A 102 -10.60 -18.87 -16.58
C GLU A 102 -11.34 -17.95 -15.61
N PRO A 103 -12.68 -17.90 -15.69
CA PRO A 103 -13.43 -16.97 -14.85
C PRO A 103 -13.19 -17.13 -13.35
N ASP A 104 -12.70 -18.29 -12.93
CA ASP A 104 -12.61 -18.67 -11.54
C ASP A 104 -11.20 -18.75 -10.99
N ARG A 105 -10.24 -18.15 -11.69
CA ARG A 105 -8.84 -18.18 -11.24
C ARG A 105 -8.64 -17.71 -9.82
N ARG A 106 -9.45 -16.78 -9.36
CA ARG A 106 -9.34 -16.24 -8.00
C ARG A 106 -9.74 -17.24 -6.93
N ASN A 107 -10.49 -18.25 -7.29
CA ASN A 107 -10.93 -19.29 -6.37
C ASN A 107 -9.97 -20.48 -6.27
N ILE A 108 -8.94 -20.50 -7.07
CA ILE A 108 -7.93 -21.54 -7.07
C ILE A 108 -6.92 -21.37 -5.95
N ASN A 109 -6.80 -20.16 -5.44
CA ASN A 109 -5.92 -19.84 -4.33
C ASN A 109 -6.61 -20.09 -2.98
#